data_ad6a2e40a1f02d87f47358c29904cbb2
#
_entry.id   ad6a2e40a1f02d87f47358c29904cbb2
#
_cell.length_a   1.000
_cell.length_b   1.000
_cell.length_c   1.000
_cell.angle_alpha   90.00
_cell.angle_beta   90.00
_cell.angle_gamma   90.00
#
_symmetry.space_group_name_H-M   'P 1'
#
loop_
_entity.id
_entity.type
_entity.pdbx_description
1 polymer ?
#
loop_
_entity_poly.entity_id
_entity_poly.type
_entity_poly.pdbx_seq_one_letter_code
_entity_poly.pdbx_strand_id
1 'polypeptide(L)'
;MAETMHALVYHGTNDLRLEERPLPQLRDPRDAIVKVELSSICASDLHIRNGAVPRALPGTVLGHEFVGEVVATGREVRKVRP
;
A
#
# COMPACT_ATOMS: atom_id res chain seq x y z
N MET A 1 3.70 11.73 -18.83
CA MET A 1 2.53 11.06 -18.25
C MET A 1 2.92 10.44 -16.93
N ALA A 2 2.04 10.51 -15.96
CA ALA A 2 2.29 9.86 -14.68
C ALA A 2 2.16 8.35 -14.83
N GLU A 3 3.10 7.61 -14.32
CA GLU A 3 3.00 6.17 -14.24
C GLU A 3 1.99 5.77 -13.16
N THR A 4 1.35 4.63 -13.35
CA THR A 4 0.33 4.10 -12.43
C THR A 4 0.69 2.70 -11.95
N MET A 5 0.00 2.28 -10.91
CA MET A 5 0.08 0.93 -10.36
C MET A 5 -1.33 0.40 -10.12
N HIS A 6 -1.45 -0.91 -9.96
CA HIS A 6 -2.70 -1.51 -9.50
C HIS A 6 -2.70 -1.61 -7.99
N ALA A 7 -3.81 -1.24 -7.37
CA ALA A 7 -3.99 -1.29 -5.93
C ALA A 7 -5.36 -1.85 -5.58
N LEU A 8 -5.43 -2.64 -4.51
CA LEU A 8 -6.69 -3.11 -3.96
C LEU A 8 -7.19 -2.05 -2.97
N VAL A 9 -8.33 -1.44 -3.29
CA VAL A 9 -8.84 -0.29 -2.56
C VAL A 9 -10.15 -0.64 -1.85
N TYR A 10 -10.23 -0.28 -0.56
CA TYR A 10 -11.42 -0.45 0.24
C TYR A 10 -12.36 0.74 0.01
N HIS A 11 -13.59 0.47 -0.40
CA HIS A 11 -14.62 1.49 -0.64
C HIS A 11 -15.77 1.46 0.37
N GLY A 12 -15.74 0.55 1.31
CA GLY A 12 -16.77 0.35 2.30
C GLY A 12 -16.97 -1.13 2.59
N THR A 13 -17.88 -1.47 3.46
CA THR A 13 -18.13 -2.85 3.89
C THR A 13 -18.38 -3.75 2.68
N ASN A 14 -17.60 -4.82 2.56
CA ASN A 14 -17.65 -5.80 1.47
C ASN A 14 -17.43 -5.21 0.06
N ASP A 15 -16.85 -4.02 -0.04
CA ASP A 15 -16.60 -3.37 -1.32
C ASP A 15 -15.10 -3.14 -1.51
N LEU A 16 -14.43 -4.11 -2.11
CA LEU A 16 -13.02 -4.02 -2.50
C LEU A 16 -12.94 -3.93 -4.02
N ARG A 17 -12.11 -3.00 -4.51
CA ARG A 17 -11.94 -2.80 -5.95
C ARG A 17 -10.46 -2.76 -6.31
N LEU A 18 -10.12 -3.44 -7.41
CA LEU A 18 -8.79 -3.32 -8.01
C LEU A 18 -8.80 -2.09 -8.91
N GLU A 19 -7.97 -1.11 -8.59
CA GLU A 19 -7.95 0.18 -9.27
C GLU A 19 -6.54 0.55 -9.72
N GLU A 20 -6.46 1.38 -10.76
CA GLU A 20 -5.22 2.06 -11.08
C GLU A 20 -5.08 3.29 -10.18
N ARG A 21 -3.90 3.43 -9.59
CA ARG A 21 -3.54 4.55 -8.74
C ARG A 21 -2.19 5.10 -9.17
N PRO A 22 -1.93 6.39 -8.94
CA PRO A 22 -0.61 6.95 -9.18
C PRO A 22 0.46 6.21 -8.38
N LEU A 23 1.66 6.10 -8.93
CA LEU A 23 2.79 5.57 -8.16
C LEU A 23 3.04 6.49 -6.96
N PRO A 24 3.42 5.89 -5.80
CA PRO A 24 3.74 6.68 -4.63
C PRO A 24 4.99 7.52 -4.86
N GLN A 25 5.09 8.60 -4.11
CA GLN A 25 6.24 9.50 -4.13
C GLN A 25 6.83 9.62 -2.73
N LEU A 26 8.13 9.86 -2.66
CA LEU A 26 8.78 10.19 -1.40
C LEU A 26 8.28 11.55 -0.92
N ARG A 27 7.71 11.61 0.28
CA ARG A 27 7.17 12.82 0.88
C ARG A 27 7.94 13.28 2.10
N ASP A 28 8.61 12.38 2.77
CA ASP A 28 9.38 12.61 3.98
C ASP A 28 10.81 12.10 3.77
N PRO A 29 11.83 12.78 4.32
CA PRO A 29 13.21 12.30 4.19
C PRO A 29 13.46 10.88 4.70
N ARG A 30 12.55 10.35 5.51
CA ARG A 30 12.65 8.99 6.07
C ARG A 30 11.84 7.96 5.29
N ASP A 31 11.17 8.36 4.22
CA ASP A 31 10.37 7.45 3.42
C ASP A 31 11.22 6.56 2.52
N ALA A 32 10.69 5.38 2.24
CA ALA A 32 11.24 4.47 1.24
C ALA A 32 10.09 3.96 0.36
N ILE A 33 10.37 3.74 -0.90
CA ILE A 33 9.43 3.14 -1.84
C ILE A 33 9.89 1.73 -2.15
N VAL A 34 8.96 0.77 -1.99
CA VAL A 34 9.20 -0.64 -2.24
C VAL A 34 8.36 -1.08 -3.43
N LYS A 35 9.01 -1.70 -4.43
CA LYS A 35 8.31 -2.39 -5.50
C LYS A 35 7.94 -3.78 -5.01
N VAL A 36 6.65 -4.01 -4.77
CA VAL A 36 6.13 -5.27 -4.23
C VAL A 36 6.29 -6.38 -5.26
N GLU A 37 6.90 -7.49 -4.85
CA GLU A 37 7.07 -8.67 -5.71
C GLU A 37 6.15 -9.81 -5.30
N LEU A 38 5.86 -9.95 -4.01
CA LEU A 38 4.99 -10.97 -3.47
C LEU A 38 4.23 -10.41 -2.27
N SER A 39 2.95 -10.68 -2.22
CA SER A 39 2.10 -10.23 -1.13
C SER A 39 1.17 -11.36 -0.70
N SER A 40 0.68 -11.30 0.53
CA SER A 40 -0.30 -12.26 1.03
C SER A 40 -1.46 -11.53 1.70
N ILE A 41 -2.56 -12.25 1.90
CA ILE A 41 -3.75 -11.74 2.59
C ILE A 41 -3.66 -12.17 4.05
N CYS A 42 -3.84 -11.20 4.96
CA CYS A 42 -3.91 -11.43 6.39
C CYS A 42 -5.36 -11.41 6.86
N ALA A 43 -5.65 -12.05 7.99
CA ALA A 43 -6.98 -12.02 8.58
C ALA A 43 -7.47 -10.58 8.85
N SER A 44 -6.56 -9.66 9.18
CA SER A 44 -6.92 -8.25 9.38
C SER A 44 -7.47 -7.58 8.12
N ASP A 45 -7.04 -8.00 6.93
CA ASP A 45 -7.61 -7.51 5.66
C ASP A 45 -9.07 -7.93 5.53
N LEU A 46 -9.41 -9.14 5.97
CA LEU A 46 -10.79 -9.62 5.97
C LEU A 46 -11.66 -8.86 6.97
N HIS A 47 -11.12 -8.50 8.13
CA HIS A 47 -11.82 -7.67 9.11
C HIS A 47 -12.11 -6.27 8.56
N ILE A 48 -11.15 -5.69 7.85
CA ILE A 48 -11.37 -4.40 7.17
C ILE A 48 -12.48 -4.53 6.13
N ARG A 49 -12.43 -5.56 5.30
CA ARG A 49 -13.46 -5.82 4.28
C ARG A 49 -14.86 -5.91 4.91
N ASN A 50 -14.97 -6.57 6.05
CA ASN A 50 -16.25 -6.79 6.72
C ASN A 50 -16.77 -5.55 7.48
N GLY A 51 -16.02 -4.47 7.49
CA GLY A 51 -16.40 -3.25 8.20
C GLY A 51 -16.15 -3.29 9.70
N ALA A 52 -15.37 -4.26 10.19
CA ALA A 52 -15.08 -4.42 11.61
C ALA A 52 -13.98 -3.48 12.13
N VAL A 53 -13.33 -2.73 11.25
CA VAL A 53 -12.26 -1.80 11.60
C VAL A 53 -12.70 -0.36 11.31
N PRO A 54 -13.19 0.38 12.34
CA PRO A 54 -13.73 1.73 12.11
C PRO A 54 -12.71 2.73 11.58
N ARG A 55 -11.42 2.50 11.80
CA ARG A 55 -10.33 3.39 11.33
C ARG A 55 -10.07 3.26 9.85
N ALA A 56 -10.49 2.16 9.22
CA ALA A 56 -10.33 1.97 7.79
C ALA A 56 -11.41 2.75 7.06
N LEU A 57 -11.02 3.82 6.42
CA LEU A 57 -11.92 4.71 5.68
C LEU A 57 -11.97 4.32 4.20
N PRO A 58 -13.09 4.62 3.50
CA PRO A 58 -13.13 4.45 2.05
C PRO A 58 -11.96 5.16 1.38
N GLY A 59 -11.36 4.52 0.39
CA GLY A 59 -10.16 5.00 -0.29
C GLY A 59 -8.85 4.41 0.26
N THR A 60 -8.89 3.66 1.36
CA THR A 60 -7.71 3.01 1.92
C THR A 60 -7.21 1.91 0.99
N VAL A 61 -5.93 1.94 0.66
CA VAL A 61 -5.26 0.86 -0.07
C VAL A 61 -4.90 -0.24 0.92
N LEU A 62 -5.31 -1.48 0.60
CA LEU A 62 -5.06 -2.64 1.46
C LEU A 62 -3.74 -3.35 1.11
N GLY A 63 -3.29 -4.18 2.04
CA GLY A 63 -2.09 -4.99 1.91
C GLY A 63 -0.99 -4.50 2.83
N HIS A 64 -0.59 -5.35 3.79
CA HIS A 64 0.46 -5.02 4.77
C HIS A 64 1.46 -6.16 4.96
N GLU A 65 1.27 -7.28 4.26
CA GLU A 65 2.21 -8.40 4.27
C GLU A 65 2.78 -8.57 2.86
N PHE A 66 4.02 -8.17 2.67
CA PHE A 66 4.65 -8.24 1.36
C PHE A 66 6.17 -8.32 1.49
N VAL A 67 6.80 -8.78 0.41
CA VAL A 67 8.23 -8.64 0.17
C VAL A 67 8.44 -7.95 -1.16
N GLY A 68 9.51 -7.20 -1.29
CA GLY A 68 9.79 -6.47 -2.50
C GLY A 68 11.17 -5.86 -2.50
N GLU A 69 11.43 -5.09 -3.54
CA GLU A 69 12.70 -4.41 -3.76
C GLU A 69 12.56 -2.93 -3.42
N VAL A 70 13.48 -2.41 -2.62
CA VAL A 70 13.54 -0.97 -2.36
C VAL A 70 14.02 -0.28 -3.63
N VAL A 71 13.21 0.62 -4.16
CA VAL A 71 13.52 1.31 -5.43
C VAL A 71 13.84 2.78 -5.25
N ALA A 72 13.48 3.37 -4.11
CA ALA A 72 13.80 4.77 -3.80
C ALA A 72 13.82 4.97 -2.30
N THR A 73 14.68 5.86 -1.82
CA THR A 73 14.77 6.21 -0.40
C THR A 73 14.93 7.71 -0.24
N GLY A 74 14.37 8.23 0.85
CA GLY A 74 14.63 9.59 1.28
C GLY A 74 16.05 9.73 1.83
N ARG A 75 16.52 10.97 1.97
CA ARG A 75 17.92 11.26 2.34
C ARG A 75 18.30 10.83 3.76
N GLU A 76 17.33 10.59 4.64
CA GLU A 76 17.57 10.17 6.02
C GLU A 76 17.37 8.67 6.23
N VAL A 77 17.08 7.92 5.19
CA VAL A 77 16.96 6.45 5.27
C VAL A 77 18.34 5.83 5.31
N ARG A 78 18.61 5.04 6.36
CA ARG A 78 19.94 4.46 6.60
C ARG A 78 19.97 2.93 6.67
N LYS A 79 18.83 2.31 7.00
CA LYS A 79 18.78 0.86 7.21
C LYS A 79 18.59 0.06 5.92
N VAL A 80 18.09 0.69 4.88
CA VAL A 80 17.86 0.06 3.56
C VAL A 80 18.33 1.02 2.48
N ARG A 81 18.54 0.49 1.27
CA ARG A 81 18.93 1.27 0.09
C ARG A 81 18.40 0.60 -1.16
N PRO A 82 18.21 1.38 -2.24
CA PRO A 82 17.81 0.80 -3.52
C PRO A 82 18.78 -0.23 -4.05
#